data_67dc4615bcfd8e5c32dd187ee4025d79
#
_entry.id   67dc4615bcfd8e5c32dd187ee4025d79
#
_cell.length_a   1.000
_cell.length_b   1.000
_cell.length_c   1.000
_cell.angle_alpha   90.00
_cell.angle_beta   90.00
_cell.angle_gamma   90.00
#
_symmetry.space_group_name_H-M   'P 1'
#
loop_
_entity.id
_entity.type
_entity.pdbx_description
1 polymer ?
#
loop_
_entity_poly.entity_id
_entity_poly.type
_entity_poly.pdbx_seq_one_letter_code
_entity_poly.pdbx_strand_id
1 'polypeptide(L)'
;MKALMFGWEFPPHILGGLGTASYGLTRGMSEQKDLEITFVIPKPWGDEDQSFLRIIGANSIPVVWKDVDYNYVKERMAGRMTPEEYYHFRDGIRYDYRRIGTDDLGCIGFSGRYPDNLIEEIGNYEAVASVLAHSLDFDIIHSHDWLTYPAGVFAKQISGKPLVIHVHATDFDRSRGNVNPTVFAIEKRGMEEADHIMCVSNLTRNTVIEKYGIDPRKVSTVHNAVEPLAHPEEFTKPERKDKLVTFLGRITMQKGPEYFVEAAARVLSKTDGVRFVMAGSGDKMNEMIDLVAKRGIADKFHFPGFMRGKQVQEMLAMSDVYIMPSVSEPFGISPLEAMQVGCPSIISHQSGCAEILQHAIKTDYWDIDAMADAIYAIVKYPAMYKSLHELGMAEVNNIKWADAGLKVRRIYDGVINHTL
;
A
#
# COMPACT_ATOMS: atom_id res chain seq x y z
N MET A 1 4.10 -17.12 19.53
CA MET A 1 5.01 -16.29 18.72
C MET A 1 4.63 -14.83 18.88
N LYS A 2 5.59 -13.95 19.07
CA LYS A 2 5.37 -12.51 19.25
C LYS A 2 6.03 -11.76 18.09
N ALA A 3 5.26 -10.99 17.32
CA ALA A 3 5.73 -10.19 16.21
C ALA A 3 5.77 -8.70 16.60
N LEU A 4 6.93 -8.06 16.44
CA LEU A 4 7.09 -6.62 16.52
C LEU A 4 7.01 -6.05 15.11
N MET A 5 5.94 -5.31 14.80
CA MET A 5 5.72 -4.74 13.48
C MET A 5 5.93 -3.24 13.49
N PHE A 6 6.55 -2.72 12.44
CA PHE A 6 6.70 -1.30 12.19
C PHE A 6 5.87 -0.91 10.97
N GLY A 7 4.87 -0.04 11.18
CA GLY A 7 4.05 0.56 10.14
C GLY A 7 4.13 2.08 10.16
N TRP A 8 3.52 2.74 9.19
CA TRP A 8 3.52 4.21 9.14
C TRP A 8 2.15 4.80 9.42
N GLU A 9 1.11 4.13 8.98
CA GLU A 9 -0.29 4.54 9.14
C GLU A 9 -1.17 3.32 9.49
N PHE A 10 -2.29 3.58 10.16
CA PHE A 10 -3.28 2.58 10.52
C PHE A 10 -4.69 3.19 10.49
N PRO A 11 -5.74 2.45 10.05
CA PRO A 11 -7.10 2.97 10.02
C PRO A 11 -7.59 3.42 11.41
N PRO A 12 -8.44 4.48 11.45
CA PRO A 12 -9.09 5.18 10.33
C PRO A 12 -8.25 6.29 9.69
N HIS A 13 -7.07 6.59 10.21
CA HIS A 13 -6.21 7.71 9.76
C HIS A 13 -5.19 7.26 8.72
N ILE A 14 -5.67 6.98 7.51
CA ILE A 14 -4.84 6.54 6.39
C ILE A 14 -4.94 7.51 5.21
N LEU A 15 -3.89 7.55 4.39
CA LEU A 15 -3.83 8.35 3.16
C LEU A 15 -3.76 7.50 1.89
N GLY A 16 -3.64 6.18 2.03
CA GLY A 16 -3.50 5.28 0.90
C GLY A 16 -3.74 3.81 1.22
N GLY A 17 -3.39 2.95 0.27
CA GLY A 17 -3.60 1.51 0.37
C GLY A 17 -2.69 0.81 1.40
N LEU A 18 -1.60 1.47 1.85
CA LEU A 18 -0.67 0.88 2.83
C LEU A 18 -1.36 0.57 4.16
N GLY A 19 -2.07 1.56 4.72
CA GLY A 19 -2.79 1.37 5.98
C GLY A 19 -3.92 0.34 5.87
N THR A 20 -4.66 0.34 4.75
CA THR A 20 -5.69 -0.67 4.47
C THR A 20 -5.08 -2.08 4.41
N ALA A 21 -3.95 -2.23 3.71
CA ALA A 21 -3.27 -3.52 3.59
C ALA A 21 -2.70 -3.99 4.93
N SER A 22 -2.08 -3.09 5.71
CA SER A 22 -1.55 -3.40 7.04
C SER A 22 -2.65 -3.85 8.01
N TYR A 23 -3.80 -3.17 7.99
CA TYR A 23 -4.97 -3.54 8.81
C TYR A 23 -5.49 -4.92 8.42
N GLY A 24 -5.81 -5.12 7.14
CA GLY A 24 -6.36 -6.39 6.67
C GLY A 24 -5.41 -7.56 6.93
N LEU A 25 -4.12 -7.39 6.66
CA LEU A 25 -3.12 -8.41 6.90
C LEU A 25 -3.00 -8.76 8.39
N THR A 26 -2.88 -7.77 9.27
CA THR A 26 -2.74 -8.01 10.72
C THR A 26 -4.01 -8.62 11.30
N ARG A 27 -5.20 -8.25 10.81
CA ARG A 27 -6.46 -8.87 11.18
C ARG A 27 -6.50 -10.34 10.73
N GLY A 28 -6.14 -10.64 9.47
CA GLY A 28 -6.05 -12.03 9.01
C GLY A 28 -5.01 -12.86 9.76
N MET A 29 -3.90 -12.23 10.17
CA MET A 29 -2.89 -12.89 11.01
C MET A 29 -3.37 -13.18 12.43
N SER A 30 -4.20 -12.31 13.01
CA SER A 30 -4.72 -12.47 14.38
C SER A 30 -5.70 -13.64 14.54
N GLU A 31 -6.23 -14.20 13.45
CA GLU A 31 -7.00 -15.42 13.49
C GLU A 31 -6.18 -16.64 13.96
N GLN A 32 -4.86 -16.51 14.01
CA GLN A 32 -3.93 -17.52 14.50
C GLN A 32 -3.72 -17.35 16.00
N LYS A 33 -4.28 -18.27 16.79
CA LYS A 33 -4.39 -18.20 18.26
C LYS A 33 -3.07 -18.06 19.03
N ASP A 34 -1.95 -18.42 18.42
CA ASP A 34 -0.61 -18.40 19.03
C ASP A 34 0.28 -17.27 18.52
N LEU A 35 -0.29 -16.28 17.83
CA LEU A 35 0.42 -15.12 17.31
C LEU A 35 -0.06 -13.83 18.02
N GLU A 36 0.87 -13.19 18.71
CA GLU A 36 0.66 -11.88 19.32
C GLU A 36 1.33 -10.82 18.45
N ILE A 37 0.59 -9.76 18.11
CA ILE A 37 1.08 -8.67 17.26
C ILE A 37 1.18 -7.39 18.07
N THR A 38 2.38 -6.81 18.13
CA THR A 38 2.61 -5.43 18.57
C THR A 38 2.92 -4.59 17.34
N PHE A 39 2.03 -3.68 16.98
CA PHE A 39 2.15 -2.80 15.80
C PHE A 39 2.55 -1.39 16.24
N VAL A 40 3.68 -0.92 15.78
CA VAL A 40 4.20 0.41 16.10
C VAL A 40 3.90 1.35 14.94
N ILE A 41 3.39 2.53 15.25
CA ILE A 41 3.19 3.63 14.27
C ILE A 41 3.78 4.93 14.83
N PRO A 42 4.16 5.89 13.98
CA PRO A 42 4.74 7.15 14.44
C PRO A 42 3.85 7.87 15.47
N LYS A 43 2.56 8.01 15.17
CA LYS A 43 1.59 8.68 16.06
C LYS A 43 0.20 8.08 15.89
N PRO A 44 -0.34 7.40 16.91
CA PRO A 44 -1.74 7.02 16.97
C PRO A 44 -2.63 8.23 17.28
N TRP A 45 -3.90 8.15 16.88
CA TRP A 45 -4.91 9.18 17.12
C TRP A 45 -5.87 8.80 18.27
N GLY A 46 -5.83 7.50 18.69
CA GLY A 46 -6.58 6.97 19.82
C GLY A 46 -7.91 6.33 19.48
N ASP A 47 -8.27 6.27 18.21
CA ASP A 47 -9.49 5.64 17.67
C ASP A 47 -9.18 4.45 16.72
N GLU A 48 -7.92 3.99 16.68
CA GLU A 48 -7.52 2.80 15.96
C GLU A 48 -8.10 1.53 16.61
N ASP A 49 -8.54 0.57 15.80
CA ASP A 49 -9.04 -0.73 16.27
C ASP A 49 -7.92 -1.59 16.85
N GLN A 50 -7.90 -1.75 18.16
CA GLN A 50 -6.95 -2.59 18.90
C GLN A 50 -7.57 -3.91 19.42
N SER A 51 -8.71 -4.31 18.86
CA SER A 51 -9.41 -5.52 19.33
C SER A 51 -8.64 -6.83 19.08
N PHE A 52 -7.68 -6.82 18.15
CA PHE A 52 -6.94 -8.00 17.70
C PHE A 52 -5.41 -7.85 17.71
N LEU A 53 -4.90 -6.67 18.04
CA LEU A 53 -3.46 -6.39 18.16
C LEU A 53 -3.23 -5.26 19.18
N ARG A 54 -1.97 -5.09 19.59
CA ARG A 54 -1.55 -3.94 20.40
C ARG A 54 -0.91 -2.89 19.53
N ILE A 55 -1.39 -1.62 19.57
CA ILE A 55 -0.74 -0.48 18.93
C ILE A 55 0.14 0.27 19.95
N ILE A 56 1.35 0.63 19.50
CA ILE A 56 2.26 1.52 20.23
C ILE A 56 2.51 2.75 19.36
N GLY A 57 2.32 3.94 19.94
CA GLY A 57 2.73 5.18 19.33
C GLY A 57 4.19 5.47 19.61
N ALA A 58 5.00 5.63 18.57
CA ALA A 58 6.41 6.02 18.72
C ALA A 58 6.56 7.34 19.48
N ASN A 59 5.61 8.27 19.28
CA ASN A 59 5.54 9.55 19.96
C ASN A 59 5.31 9.47 21.49
N SER A 60 5.02 8.29 22.02
CA SER A 60 4.81 8.05 23.46
C SER A 60 5.97 7.33 24.14
N ILE A 61 7.02 7.00 23.39
CA ILE A 61 8.17 6.25 23.90
C ILE A 61 9.29 7.24 24.25
N PRO A 62 9.67 7.34 25.52
CA PRO A 62 10.81 8.17 25.93
C PRO A 62 12.11 7.63 25.34
N VAL A 63 12.87 8.48 24.65
CA VAL A 63 14.19 8.14 24.15
C VAL A 63 15.22 8.71 25.12
N VAL A 64 15.75 7.85 25.99
CA VAL A 64 16.79 8.23 26.91
C VAL A 64 18.14 7.98 26.24
N TRP A 65 18.83 9.05 25.87
CA TRP A 65 20.07 9.02 25.10
C TRP A 65 21.22 8.19 25.71
N LYS A 66 21.10 7.85 27.00
CA LYS A 66 22.05 6.96 27.68
C LYS A 66 21.94 5.50 27.26
N ASP A 67 20.76 5.10 26.73
CA ASP A 67 20.47 3.70 26.37
C ASP A 67 20.74 3.41 24.89
N VAL A 68 20.91 4.46 24.08
CA VAL A 68 21.35 4.33 22.70
C VAL A 68 22.87 4.38 22.68
N ASP A 69 23.54 3.24 22.67
CA ASP A 69 25.00 3.19 22.50
C ASP A 69 25.37 3.54 21.05
N TYR A 70 25.43 4.85 20.81
CA TYR A 70 25.77 5.44 19.51
C TYR A 70 27.14 4.95 18.99
N ASN A 71 28.10 4.74 19.89
CA ASN A 71 29.44 4.26 19.48
C ASN A 71 29.37 2.81 19.00
N TYR A 72 28.59 1.96 19.65
CA TYR A 72 28.35 0.58 19.25
C TYR A 72 27.67 0.50 17.87
N VAL A 73 26.65 1.32 17.64
CA VAL A 73 25.97 1.41 16.34
C VAL A 73 26.90 1.95 15.26
N LYS A 74 27.66 3.00 15.55
CA LYS A 74 28.65 3.60 14.65
C LYS A 74 29.74 2.63 14.22
N GLU A 75 30.32 1.87 15.16
CA GLU A 75 31.37 0.89 14.87
C GLU A 75 30.86 -0.29 14.05
N ARG A 76 29.64 -0.76 14.31
CA ARG A 76 29.02 -1.85 13.55
C ARG A 76 28.60 -1.42 12.14
N MET A 77 28.21 -0.18 11.94
CA MET A 77 27.86 0.38 10.62
C MET A 77 29.12 0.70 9.79
N ALA A 78 30.17 1.25 10.41
CA ALA A 78 31.42 1.61 9.73
C ALA A 78 32.14 0.42 9.09
N GLY A 79 31.98 -0.79 9.61
CA GLY A 79 32.58 -2.01 9.05
C GLY A 79 31.82 -2.63 7.87
N ARG A 80 30.63 -2.12 7.50
CA ARG A 80 29.75 -2.71 6.49
C ARG A 80 29.39 -1.78 5.33
N MET A 81 29.78 -0.52 5.40
CA MET A 81 29.60 0.49 4.35
C MET A 81 30.94 0.91 3.80
N THR A 82 30.99 1.20 2.52
CA THR A 82 32.11 1.98 1.98
C THR A 82 32.15 3.37 2.66
N PRO A 83 33.33 4.00 2.77
CA PRO A 83 33.42 5.36 3.31
C PRO A 83 32.47 6.34 2.64
N GLU A 84 32.22 6.21 1.31
CA GLU A 84 31.31 7.06 0.55
C GLU A 84 29.84 6.79 0.92
N GLU A 85 29.40 5.55 1.02
CA GLU A 85 28.05 5.18 1.48
C GLU A 85 27.81 5.63 2.91
N TYR A 86 28.81 5.49 3.78
CA TYR A 86 28.74 5.98 5.16
C TYR A 86 28.65 7.50 5.23
N TYR A 87 29.41 8.23 4.39
CA TYR A 87 29.34 9.69 4.35
C TYR A 87 28.01 10.17 3.77
N HIS A 88 27.50 9.57 2.70
CA HIS A 88 26.18 9.87 2.18
C HIS A 88 25.06 9.55 3.16
N PHE A 89 25.15 8.42 3.85
CA PHE A 89 24.24 8.06 4.92
C PHE A 89 24.35 9.02 6.10
N ARG A 90 25.56 9.32 6.57
CA ARG A 90 25.80 10.26 7.66
C ARG A 90 25.41 11.70 7.31
N ASP A 91 25.65 12.16 6.10
CA ASP A 91 25.40 13.53 5.67
C ASP A 91 23.95 13.72 5.21
N GLY A 92 23.29 12.67 4.74
CA GLY A 92 21.83 12.63 4.51
C GLY A 92 21.04 12.44 5.81
N ILE A 93 21.62 11.76 6.81
CA ILE A 93 21.11 11.56 8.15
C ILE A 93 22.12 12.20 9.14
N ARG A 94 22.44 13.48 8.97
CA ARG A 94 23.05 14.26 10.05
C ARG A 94 22.01 14.45 11.12
N TYR A 95 21.80 13.40 11.91
CA TYR A 95 21.21 13.56 13.21
C TYR A 95 22.21 14.36 14.05
N ASP A 96 22.04 15.66 14.04
CA ASP A 96 22.44 16.40 15.21
C ASP A 96 21.47 15.98 16.30
N TYR A 97 21.80 14.88 16.99
CA TYR A 97 21.04 14.37 18.15
C TYR A 97 20.80 15.44 19.23
N ARG A 98 21.48 16.58 19.15
CA ARG A 98 21.25 17.77 19.96
C ARG A 98 20.05 18.61 19.51
N ARG A 99 19.45 18.29 18.33
CA ARG A 99 18.31 19.01 17.75
C ARG A 99 17.02 18.20 17.71
N ILE A 100 17.01 16.95 18.13
CA ILE A 100 15.75 16.23 18.27
C ILE A 100 15.02 16.87 19.46
N GLY A 101 14.00 17.64 19.16
CA GLY A 101 13.11 18.23 20.15
C GLY A 101 12.34 17.12 20.86
N THR A 102 12.78 16.73 22.04
CA THR A 102 11.98 15.90 22.94
C THR A 102 11.11 16.82 23.81
N ASP A 103 9.94 16.33 24.18
CA ASP A 103 9.12 16.96 25.22
C ASP A 103 9.76 16.80 26.63
N ASP A 104 9.10 17.32 27.65
CA ASP A 104 9.58 17.24 29.05
C ASP A 104 9.73 15.82 29.59
N LEU A 105 9.11 14.82 28.90
CA LEU A 105 9.18 13.40 29.22
C LEU A 105 10.24 12.66 28.40
N GLY A 106 10.92 13.32 27.47
CA GLY A 106 11.92 12.74 26.58
C GLY A 106 11.33 12.07 25.34
N CYS A 107 10.06 12.31 25.01
CA CYS A 107 9.41 11.75 23.82
C CYS A 107 9.64 12.60 22.58
N ILE A 108 9.78 11.95 21.42
CA ILE A 108 9.96 12.62 20.13
C ILE A 108 8.59 12.92 19.51
N GLY A 109 8.41 14.13 18.99
CA GLY A 109 7.21 14.51 18.26
C GLY A 109 7.18 13.90 16.86
N PHE A 110 6.01 13.35 16.47
CA PHE A 110 5.74 12.87 15.11
C PHE A 110 4.49 13.52 14.53
N SER A 111 4.49 13.78 13.24
CA SER A 111 3.32 14.36 12.55
C SER A 111 2.16 13.36 12.43
N GLY A 112 2.44 12.07 12.34
CA GLY A 112 1.48 11.02 12.00
C GLY A 112 0.96 11.12 10.56
N ARG A 113 1.74 11.77 9.67
CA ARG A 113 1.41 12.03 8.26
C ARG A 113 2.67 11.87 7.39
N TYR A 114 2.66 12.46 6.20
CA TYR A 114 3.81 12.54 5.30
C TYR A 114 4.27 14.01 5.20
N PRO A 115 5.06 14.49 6.17
CA PRO A 115 5.50 15.88 6.22
C PRO A 115 6.68 16.14 5.26
N ASP A 116 7.03 17.42 5.07
CA ASP A 116 8.17 17.81 4.23
C ASP A 116 9.51 17.31 4.80
N ASN A 117 9.61 17.15 6.12
CA ASN A 117 10.78 16.59 6.81
C ASN A 117 10.69 15.07 7.04
N LEU A 118 10.06 14.34 6.12
CA LEU A 118 9.79 12.90 6.24
C LEU A 118 11.03 12.07 6.54
N ILE A 119 12.18 12.39 5.95
CA ILE A 119 13.45 11.68 6.19
C ILE A 119 13.91 11.83 7.65
N GLU A 120 13.69 13.00 8.24
CA GLU A 120 13.98 13.23 9.69
C GLU A 120 13.05 12.38 10.55
N GLU A 121 11.75 12.33 10.25
CA GLU A 121 10.81 11.47 10.99
C GLU A 121 11.14 9.98 10.88
N ILE A 122 11.62 9.51 9.72
CA ILE A 122 12.08 8.12 9.54
C ILE A 122 13.21 7.79 10.51
N GLY A 123 14.16 8.67 10.65
CA GLY A 123 15.24 8.42 11.57
C GLY A 123 14.87 8.61 13.05
N ASN A 124 13.97 9.53 13.37
CA ASN A 124 13.39 9.62 14.70
C ASN A 124 12.69 8.31 15.06
N TYR A 125 12.06 7.68 14.08
CA TYR A 125 11.41 6.39 14.22
C TYR A 125 12.42 5.25 14.46
N GLU A 126 13.58 5.30 13.80
CA GLU A 126 14.71 4.40 14.04
C GLU A 126 15.20 4.50 15.50
N ALA A 127 15.33 5.71 16.04
CA ALA A 127 15.73 5.92 17.44
C ALA A 127 14.73 5.30 18.43
N VAL A 128 13.42 5.45 18.17
CA VAL A 128 12.38 4.80 19.00
C VAL A 128 12.42 3.29 18.86
N ALA A 129 12.66 2.76 17.65
CA ALA A 129 12.78 1.32 17.43
C ALA A 129 13.90 0.70 18.25
N SER A 130 15.01 1.43 18.50
CA SER A 130 16.09 0.98 19.37
C SER A 130 15.64 0.74 20.81
N VAL A 131 14.86 1.65 21.37
CA VAL A 131 14.30 1.53 22.72
C VAL A 131 13.35 0.35 22.82
N LEU A 132 12.47 0.20 21.84
CA LEU A 132 11.51 -0.91 21.79
C LEU A 132 12.22 -2.27 21.64
N ALA A 133 13.28 -2.34 20.85
CA ALA A 133 14.07 -3.55 20.64
C ALA A 133 14.78 -4.03 21.92
N HIS A 134 15.10 -3.12 22.83
CA HIS A 134 15.67 -3.45 24.13
C HIS A 134 14.62 -3.84 25.19
N SER A 135 13.45 -3.19 25.13
CA SER A 135 12.44 -3.24 26.19
C SER A 135 11.33 -4.27 25.98
N LEU A 136 11.10 -4.70 24.73
CA LEU A 136 10.04 -5.62 24.41
C LEU A 136 10.57 -7.04 24.19
N ASP A 137 9.74 -8.03 24.55
CA ASP A 137 9.96 -9.43 24.23
C ASP A 137 9.22 -9.78 22.93
N PHE A 138 9.97 -10.19 21.90
CA PHE A 138 9.44 -10.59 20.61
C PHE A 138 10.35 -11.62 19.93
N ASP A 139 9.80 -12.36 18.98
CA ASP A 139 10.49 -13.44 18.25
C ASP A 139 10.95 -12.98 16.87
N ILE A 140 10.22 -12.07 16.23
CA ILE A 140 10.45 -11.61 14.87
C ILE A 140 10.09 -10.14 14.70
N ILE A 141 10.80 -9.46 13.79
CA ILE A 141 10.55 -8.08 13.38
C ILE A 141 9.92 -8.08 11.99
N HIS A 142 8.88 -7.26 11.77
CA HIS A 142 8.24 -7.09 10.47
C HIS A 142 8.05 -5.61 10.14
N SER A 143 8.68 -5.13 9.07
CA SER A 143 8.60 -3.73 8.62
C SER A 143 7.80 -3.59 7.33
N HIS A 144 6.91 -2.60 7.29
CA HIS A 144 6.00 -2.32 6.17
C HIS A 144 6.46 -1.10 5.38
N ASP A 145 6.91 -1.30 4.16
CA ASP A 145 7.44 -0.28 3.24
C ASP A 145 8.69 0.48 3.73
N TRP A 146 9.31 1.20 2.82
CA TRP A 146 10.61 1.86 2.98
C TRP A 146 10.69 2.84 4.16
N LEU A 147 9.58 3.44 4.55
CA LEU A 147 9.50 4.36 5.70
C LEU A 147 9.88 3.69 7.02
N THR A 148 9.70 2.38 7.10
CA THR A 148 9.90 1.59 8.32
C THR A 148 11.12 0.66 8.26
N TYR A 149 11.74 0.52 7.10
CA TYR A 149 12.91 -0.37 6.98
C TYR A 149 14.07 0.04 7.87
N PRO A 150 14.44 1.34 8.01
CA PRO A 150 15.48 1.73 8.94
C PRO A 150 15.19 1.32 10.39
N ALA A 151 13.94 1.51 10.84
CA ALA A 151 13.51 1.09 12.19
C ALA A 151 13.65 -0.43 12.38
N GLY A 152 13.21 -1.24 11.39
CA GLY A 152 13.35 -2.70 11.44
C GLY A 152 14.79 -3.18 11.42
N VAL A 153 15.62 -2.61 10.55
CA VAL A 153 17.06 -2.93 10.46
C VAL A 153 17.77 -2.63 11.78
N PHE A 154 17.44 -1.47 12.38
CA PHE A 154 18.05 -1.08 13.65
C PHE A 154 17.58 -1.98 14.80
N ALA A 155 16.29 -2.29 14.86
CA ALA A 155 15.75 -3.22 15.85
C ALA A 155 16.38 -4.61 15.72
N LYS A 156 16.64 -5.12 14.49
CA LYS A 156 17.37 -6.37 14.23
C LYS A 156 18.81 -6.31 14.78
N GLN A 157 19.52 -5.21 14.52
CA GLN A 157 20.90 -5.06 14.96
C GLN A 157 21.02 -5.08 16.49
N ILE A 158 20.06 -4.50 17.18
CA ILE A 158 20.02 -4.42 18.65
C ILE A 158 19.60 -5.75 19.27
N SER A 159 18.48 -6.31 18.83
CA SER A 159 17.89 -7.51 19.46
C SER A 159 18.51 -8.82 19.00
N GLY A 160 19.13 -8.84 17.81
CA GLY A 160 19.58 -10.07 17.15
C GLY A 160 18.42 -10.93 16.60
N LYS A 161 17.18 -10.46 16.67
CA LYS A 161 16.00 -11.15 16.15
C LYS A 161 15.89 -11.00 14.64
N PRO A 162 15.32 -11.98 13.92
CA PRO A 162 15.19 -11.91 12.48
C PRO A 162 14.25 -10.80 12.03
N LEU A 163 14.57 -10.21 10.87
CA LEU A 163 13.79 -9.16 10.22
C LEU A 163 13.16 -9.69 8.93
N VAL A 164 11.86 -9.56 8.80
CA VAL A 164 11.16 -9.65 7.52
C VAL A 164 10.65 -8.28 7.11
N ILE A 165 10.65 -7.99 5.82
CA ILE A 165 10.06 -6.76 5.30
C ILE A 165 8.93 -7.07 4.34
N HIS A 166 7.95 -6.17 4.29
CA HIS A 166 6.82 -6.25 3.37
C HIS A 166 6.87 -5.08 2.40
N VAL A 167 7.00 -5.37 1.12
CA VAL A 167 7.07 -4.40 0.04
C VAL A 167 5.67 -4.20 -0.52
N HIS A 168 5.03 -3.08 -0.15
CA HIS A 168 3.72 -2.70 -0.68
C HIS A 168 3.82 -1.91 -1.97
N ALA A 169 4.89 -1.15 -2.16
CA ALA A 169 5.25 -0.46 -3.39
C ALA A 169 6.74 -0.11 -3.37
N THR A 170 7.32 0.05 -4.55
CA THR A 170 8.68 0.57 -4.70
C THR A 170 8.66 1.99 -5.27
N ASP A 171 9.82 2.67 -5.21
CA ASP A 171 9.93 3.98 -5.84
C ASP A 171 9.84 3.90 -7.37
N PHE A 172 10.15 2.75 -7.97
CA PHE A 172 9.92 2.51 -9.41
C PHE A 172 8.45 2.64 -9.79
N ASP A 173 7.52 2.18 -8.93
CA ASP A 173 6.09 2.30 -9.14
C ASP A 173 5.62 3.75 -9.09
N ARG A 174 6.18 4.53 -8.16
CA ARG A 174 5.77 5.92 -7.90
C ARG A 174 6.34 6.89 -8.96
N SER A 175 7.52 6.60 -9.51
CA SER A 175 8.31 7.51 -10.34
C SER A 175 8.38 7.16 -11.82
N ARG A 176 7.68 6.11 -12.27
CA ARG A 176 7.85 5.53 -13.63
C ARG A 176 9.32 5.21 -13.96
N GLY A 177 10.08 4.78 -12.97
CA GLY A 177 11.48 4.41 -13.15
C GLY A 177 12.50 5.54 -12.98
N ASN A 178 12.05 6.79 -12.76
CA ASN A 178 12.94 7.91 -12.39
C ASN A 178 13.05 8.00 -10.86
N VAL A 179 13.68 6.99 -10.26
CA VAL A 179 13.73 6.80 -8.81
C VAL A 179 14.45 7.92 -8.08
N ASN A 180 13.95 8.27 -6.90
CA ASN A 180 14.64 9.14 -5.97
C ASN A 180 15.84 8.38 -5.35
N PRO A 181 17.09 8.87 -5.52
CA PRO A 181 18.27 8.14 -5.04
C PRO A 181 18.26 7.84 -3.55
N THR A 182 17.72 8.74 -2.72
CA THR A 182 17.64 8.54 -1.26
C THR A 182 16.63 7.44 -0.92
N VAL A 183 15.45 7.46 -1.54
CA VAL A 183 14.43 6.42 -1.33
C VAL A 183 14.94 5.07 -1.81
N PHE A 184 15.54 5.02 -3.00
CA PHE A 184 16.14 3.81 -3.55
C PHE A 184 17.21 3.21 -2.61
N ALA A 185 18.08 4.05 -2.05
CA ALA A 185 19.12 3.61 -1.12
C ALA A 185 18.52 3.00 0.17
N ILE A 186 17.46 3.61 0.71
CA ILE A 186 16.75 3.09 1.89
C ILE A 186 16.05 1.77 1.56
N GLU A 187 15.33 1.70 0.44
CA GLU A 187 14.65 0.49 -0.01
C GLU A 187 15.66 -0.65 -0.21
N LYS A 188 16.72 -0.40 -0.98
CA LYS A 188 17.75 -1.39 -1.26
C LYS A 188 18.40 -1.92 0.02
N ARG A 189 18.83 -1.05 0.91
CA ARG A 189 19.44 -1.43 2.18
C ARG A 189 18.50 -2.26 3.03
N GLY A 190 17.22 -1.83 3.18
CA GLY A 190 16.22 -2.60 3.92
C GLY A 190 16.05 -4.01 3.36
N MET A 191 16.02 -4.13 2.03
CA MET A 191 15.91 -5.42 1.33
C MET A 191 17.17 -6.29 1.52
N GLU A 192 18.35 -5.72 1.48
CA GLU A 192 19.61 -6.43 1.69
C GLU A 192 19.76 -6.96 3.14
N GLU A 193 19.41 -6.15 4.12
CA GLU A 193 19.55 -6.47 5.56
C GLU A 193 18.42 -7.38 6.09
N ALA A 194 17.26 -7.45 5.45
CA ALA A 194 16.18 -8.35 5.87
C ALA A 194 16.58 -9.82 5.71
N ASP A 195 16.08 -10.70 6.56
CA ASP A 195 16.26 -12.15 6.43
C ASP A 195 15.33 -12.72 5.36
N HIS A 196 14.14 -12.13 5.18
CA HIS A 196 13.22 -12.48 4.12
C HIS A 196 12.38 -11.28 3.69
N ILE A 197 11.95 -11.29 2.43
CA ILE A 197 11.17 -10.21 1.81
C ILE A 197 9.83 -10.77 1.34
N MET A 198 8.76 -10.11 1.71
CA MET A 198 7.41 -10.39 1.20
C MET A 198 6.99 -9.26 0.26
N CYS A 199 6.48 -9.62 -0.91
CA CYS A 199 5.96 -8.68 -1.90
C CYS A 199 4.48 -8.91 -2.11
N VAL A 200 3.70 -7.84 -2.29
CA VAL A 200 2.24 -7.92 -2.46
C VAL A 200 1.79 -8.56 -3.78
N SER A 201 2.73 -8.77 -4.72
CA SER A 201 2.47 -9.41 -6.02
C SER A 201 3.76 -9.98 -6.62
N ASN A 202 3.63 -10.83 -7.64
CA ASN A 202 4.78 -11.25 -8.44
C ASN A 202 5.35 -10.09 -9.27
N LEU A 203 4.52 -9.14 -9.68
CA LEU A 203 4.96 -7.91 -10.32
C LEU A 203 5.98 -7.17 -9.43
N THR A 204 5.61 -6.93 -8.15
CA THR A 204 6.50 -6.29 -7.17
C THR A 204 7.72 -7.17 -6.87
N ARG A 205 7.52 -8.49 -6.74
CA ARG A 205 8.61 -9.46 -6.54
C ARG A 205 9.66 -9.38 -7.65
N ASN A 206 9.23 -9.34 -8.90
CA ASN A 206 10.13 -9.23 -10.04
C ASN A 206 10.89 -7.89 -10.03
N THR A 207 10.22 -6.79 -9.68
CA THR A 207 10.87 -5.48 -9.50
C THR A 207 11.97 -5.55 -8.43
N VAL A 208 11.69 -6.17 -7.27
CA VAL A 208 12.67 -6.35 -6.19
C VAL A 208 13.89 -7.17 -6.65
N ILE A 209 13.67 -8.24 -7.37
CA ILE A 209 14.75 -9.10 -7.88
C ILE A 209 15.57 -8.38 -8.97
N GLU A 210 14.89 -7.82 -9.97
CA GLU A 210 15.55 -7.27 -11.16
C GLU A 210 16.16 -5.89 -10.95
N LYS A 211 15.47 -5.00 -10.20
CA LYS A 211 15.89 -3.61 -10.04
C LYS A 211 16.78 -3.37 -8.83
N TYR A 212 16.56 -4.13 -7.74
CA TYR A 212 17.38 -4.02 -6.53
C TYR A 212 18.47 -5.10 -6.44
N GLY A 213 18.43 -6.13 -7.31
CA GLY A 213 19.43 -7.19 -7.37
C GLY A 213 19.34 -8.17 -6.19
N ILE A 214 18.16 -8.37 -5.64
CA ILE A 214 17.94 -9.25 -4.49
C ILE A 214 17.85 -10.72 -4.94
N ASP A 215 18.45 -11.61 -4.13
CA ASP A 215 18.40 -13.06 -4.37
C ASP A 215 16.93 -13.55 -4.40
N PRO A 216 16.47 -14.19 -5.49
CA PRO A 216 15.09 -14.68 -5.60
C PRO A 216 14.65 -15.63 -4.49
N ARG A 217 15.59 -16.35 -3.86
CA ARG A 217 15.33 -17.28 -2.73
C ARG A 217 14.87 -16.54 -1.48
N LYS A 218 15.27 -15.28 -1.33
CA LYS A 218 14.94 -14.41 -0.21
C LYS A 218 13.57 -13.71 -0.38
N VAL A 219 12.88 -13.88 -1.52
CA VAL A 219 11.69 -13.09 -1.87
C VAL A 219 10.48 -13.98 -2.13
N SER A 220 9.44 -13.80 -1.35
CA SER A 220 8.15 -14.49 -1.50
C SER A 220 7.02 -13.52 -1.85
N THR A 221 5.99 -14.03 -2.53
CA THR A 221 4.78 -13.26 -2.83
C THR A 221 3.69 -13.57 -1.80
N VAL A 222 3.14 -12.53 -1.19
CA VAL A 222 1.97 -12.57 -0.31
C VAL A 222 0.95 -11.58 -0.86
N HIS A 223 0.01 -12.07 -1.67
CA HIS A 223 -1.03 -11.21 -2.24
C HIS A 223 -1.89 -10.59 -1.17
N ASN A 224 -2.28 -9.32 -1.37
CA ASN A 224 -3.30 -8.68 -0.57
C ASN A 224 -4.67 -9.33 -0.82
N ALA A 225 -5.60 -9.03 0.06
CA ALA A 225 -6.98 -9.47 -0.03
C ALA A 225 -7.93 -8.28 0.15
N VAL A 226 -9.18 -8.55 0.41
CA VAL A 226 -10.17 -7.52 0.73
C VAL A 226 -10.94 -7.92 1.99
N GLU A 227 -11.32 -6.91 2.80
CA GLU A 227 -12.16 -7.14 3.98
C GLU A 227 -13.58 -7.51 3.54
N PRO A 228 -14.20 -8.53 4.14
CA PRO A 228 -15.61 -8.83 3.88
C PRO A 228 -16.48 -7.63 4.21
N LEU A 229 -17.50 -7.37 3.38
CA LEU A 229 -18.51 -6.36 3.70
C LEU A 229 -19.32 -6.79 4.91
N ALA A 230 -19.40 -5.94 5.93
CA ALA A 230 -20.18 -6.22 7.13
C ALA A 230 -21.69 -6.27 6.81
N HIS A 231 -22.16 -5.41 5.94
CA HIS A 231 -23.57 -5.23 5.56
C HIS A 231 -23.71 -5.09 4.04
N PRO A 232 -23.50 -6.18 3.25
CA PRO A 232 -23.58 -6.11 1.79
C PRO A 232 -24.98 -5.68 1.29
N GLU A 233 -26.05 -5.93 2.05
CA GLU A 233 -27.43 -5.54 1.74
C GLU A 233 -27.66 -4.02 1.73
N GLU A 234 -26.79 -3.23 2.34
CA GLU A 234 -26.87 -1.77 2.32
C GLU A 234 -26.40 -1.18 0.98
N PHE A 235 -25.65 -1.93 0.19
CA PHE A 235 -25.07 -1.48 -1.05
C PHE A 235 -25.91 -1.91 -2.25
N THR A 236 -27.06 -1.23 -2.43
CA THR A 236 -27.97 -1.50 -3.54
C THR A 236 -27.74 -0.50 -4.67
N LYS A 237 -27.82 -1.00 -5.91
CA LYS A 237 -27.68 -0.17 -7.10
C LYS A 237 -29.02 0.49 -7.43
N PRO A 238 -29.10 1.83 -7.43
CA PRO A 238 -30.33 2.52 -7.82
C PRO A 238 -30.56 2.39 -9.33
N GLU A 239 -31.84 2.33 -9.75
CA GLU A 239 -32.19 2.44 -11.15
C GLU A 239 -31.83 3.83 -11.68
N ARG A 240 -31.13 3.87 -12.81
CA ARG A 240 -30.72 5.11 -13.49
C ARG A 240 -30.87 4.99 -14.99
N LYS A 241 -31.11 6.16 -15.62
CA LYS A 241 -31.17 6.25 -17.08
C LYS A 241 -29.77 6.02 -17.70
N ASP A 242 -28.75 6.69 -17.13
CA ASP A 242 -27.39 6.65 -17.64
C ASP A 242 -26.55 5.61 -16.85
N LYS A 243 -25.71 4.88 -17.57
CA LYS A 243 -24.71 3.99 -17.01
C LYS A 243 -23.56 4.78 -16.42
N LEU A 244 -22.99 4.31 -15.31
CA LEU A 244 -21.91 4.98 -14.60
C LEU A 244 -20.60 4.19 -14.68
N VAL A 245 -19.56 4.84 -15.19
CA VAL A 245 -18.19 4.29 -15.26
C VAL A 245 -17.32 5.08 -14.30
N THR A 246 -16.68 4.42 -13.37
CA THR A 246 -15.97 5.05 -12.26
C THR A 246 -14.48 4.68 -12.24
N PHE A 247 -13.65 5.72 -12.20
CA PHE A 247 -12.27 5.68 -11.75
C PHE A 247 -12.23 6.12 -10.28
N LEU A 248 -11.53 5.37 -9.42
CA LEU A 248 -11.38 5.71 -8.02
C LEU A 248 -9.93 5.48 -7.58
N GLY A 249 -9.30 6.52 -7.02
CA GLY A 249 -7.94 6.46 -6.53
C GLY A 249 -7.24 7.81 -6.52
N ARG A 250 -5.94 7.81 -6.22
CA ARG A 250 -5.11 9.03 -6.34
C ARG A 250 -5.03 9.45 -7.80
N ILE A 251 -5.27 10.72 -8.07
CA ILE A 251 -5.21 11.27 -9.44
C ILE A 251 -3.76 11.70 -9.72
N THR A 252 -2.92 10.70 -9.96
CA THR A 252 -1.48 10.82 -10.17
C THR A 252 -1.07 10.08 -11.45
N MET A 253 0.12 10.37 -11.93
CA MET A 253 0.69 9.71 -13.10
C MET A 253 0.72 8.17 -13.00
N GLN A 254 0.94 7.63 -11.80
CA GLN A 254 0.97 6.18 -11.54
C GLN A 254 -0.37 5.50 -11.85
N LYS A 255 -1.49 6.18 -11.57
CA LYS A 255 -2.84 5.65 -11.73
C LYS A 255 -3.42 5.82 -13.14
N GLY A 256 -2.74 6.54 -14.02
CA GLY A 256 -3.10 6.70 -15.44
C GLY A 256 -4.46 7.36 -15.69
N PRO A 257 -4.83 8.44 -14.98
CA PRO A 257 -6.15 9.06 -15.16
C PRO A 257 -6.37 9.60 -16.57
N GLU A 258 -5.32 9.97 -17.28
CA GLU A 258 -5.36 10.41 -18.68
C GLU A 258 -5.92 9.32 -19.62
N TYR A 259 -5.56 8.06 -19.40
CA TYR A 259 -6.06 6.94 -20.20
C TYR A 259 -7.56 6.70 -19.99
N PHE A 260 -8.04 6.93 -18.77
CA PHE A 260 -9.45 6.89 -18.47
C PHE A 260 -10.25 7.97 -19.22
N VAL A 261 -9.75 9.21 -19.27
CA VAL A 261 -10.40 10.31 -20.00
C VAL A 261 -10.43 10.02 -21.50
N GLU A 262 -9.33 9.53 -22.07
CA GLU A 262 -9.26 9.18 -23.48
C GLU A 262 -10.21 8.02 -23.84
N ALA A 263 -10.28 6.97 -23.02
CA ALA A 263 -11.22 5.88 -23.21
C ALA A 263 -12.68 6.38 -23.12
N ALA A 264 -12.97 7.27 -22.16
CA ALA A 264 -14.29 7.88 -22.04
C ALA A 264 -14.69 8.65 -23.30
N ALA A 265 -13.80 9.45 -23.89
CA ALA A 265 -14.05 10.17 -25.15
C ALA A 265 -14.35 9.18 -26.31
N ARG A 266 -13.64 8.05 -26.37
CA ARG A 266 -13.91 6.99 -27.36
C ARG A 266 -15.29 6.35 -27.15
N VAL A 267 -15.67 6.04 -25.93
CA VAL A 267 -16.98 5.48 -25.59
C VAL A 267 -18.09 6.45 -25.99
N LEU A 268 -17.97 7.73 -25.60
CA LEU A 268 -18.97 8.76 -25.88
C LEU A 268 -19.11 9.09 -27.37
N SER A 269 -18.09 8.81 -28.19
CA SER A 269 -18.22 8.93 -29.66
C SER A 269 -19.08 7.83 -30.28
N LYS A 270 -19.33 6.71 -29.56
CA LYS A 270 -20.08 5.55 -30.04
C LYS A 270 -21.46 5.40 -29.41
N THR A 271 -21.68 5.98 -28.20
CA THR A 271 -22.93 5.79 -27.47
C THR A 271 -23.21 6.94 -26.52
N ASP A 272 -24.52 7.30 -26.40
CA ASP A 272 -25.05 8.16 -25.35
C ASP A 272 -25.44 7.34 -24.11
N GLY A 273 -25.88 8.02 -23.04
CA GLY A 273 -26.40 7.34 -21.84
C GLY A 273 -25.31 6.73 -20.95
N VAL A 274 -24.08 7.22 -21.06
CA VAL A 274 -22.96 6.88 -20.18
C VAL A 274 -22.42 8.15 -19.52
N ARG A 275 -22.14 8.07 -18.23
CA ARG A 275 -21.47 9.11 -17.45
C ARG A 275 -20.22 8.54 -16.81
N PHE A 276 -19.27 9.42 -16.57
CA PHE A 276 -17.97 9.08 -16.02
C PHE A 276 -17.74 9.81 -14.70
N VAL A 277 -17.18 9.11 -13.74
CA VAL A 277 -16.79 9.66 -12.43
C VAL A 277 -15.28 9.44 -12.24
N MET A 278 -14.58 10.51 -11.91
CA MET A 278 -13.19 10.46 -11.46
C MET A 278 -13.14 10.87 -9.99
N ALA A 279 -13.19 9.87 -9.10
CA ALA A 279 -13.19 10.06 -7.66
C ALA A 279 -11.76 9.96 -7.10
N GLY A 280 -11.36 10.96 -6.34
CA GLY A 280 -10.04 11.05 -5.72
C GLY A 280 -9.47 12.45 -5.70
N SER A 281 -8.19 12.54 -5.36
CA SER A 281 -7.40 13.77 -5.40
C SER A 281 -5.96 13.45 -5.83
N GLY A 282 -5.23 14.45 -6.29
CA GLY A 282 -3.84 14.30 -6.71
C GLY A 282 -3.36 15.47 -7.57
N ASP A 283 -2.07 15.45 -7.86
CA ASP A 283 -1.36 16.48 -8.63
C ASP A 283 -1.86 16.62 -10.08
N LYS A 284 -2.47 15.56 -10.64
CA LYS A 284 -3.03 15.54 -12.00
C LYS A 284 -4.46 16.03 -12.11
N MET A 285 -5.14 16.42 -11.01
CA MET A 285 -6.56 16.78 -11.02
C MET A 285 -6.87 17.89 -12.04
N ASN A 286 -6.16 19.01 -11.99
CA ASN A 286 -6.40 20.15 -12.89
C ASN A 286 -6.14 19.77 -14.35
N GLU A 287 -5.10 19.01 -14.61
CA GLU A 287 -4.78 18.51 -15.96
C GLU A 287 -5.91 17.62 -16.51
N MET A 288 -6.54 16.80 -15.66
CA MET A 288 -7.66 15.95 -16.07
C MET A 288 -8.94 16.76 -16.36
N ILE A 289 -9.23 17.79 -15.57
CA ILE A 289 -10.34 18.72 -15.83
C ILE A 289 -10.14 19.41 -17.18
N ASP A 290 -8.94 19.91 -17.44
CA ASP A 290 -8.60 20.55 -18.72
C ASP A 290 -8.69 19.57 -19.90
N LEU A 291 -8.24 18.32 -19.71
CA LEU A 291 -8.32 17.29 -20.74
C LEU A 291 -9.78 16.93 -21.08
N VAL A 292 -10.63 16.78 -20.07
CA VAL A 292 -12.08 16.55 -20.23
C VAL A 292 -12.73 17.68 -21.01
N ALA A 293 -12.39 18.93 -20.69
CA ALA A 293 -12.89 20.11 -21.42
C ALA A 293 -12.39 20.14 -22.89
N LYS A 294 -11.11 19.83 -23.12
CA LYS A 294 -10.52 19.75 -24.48
C LYS A 294 -11.18 18.68 -25.33
N ARG A 295 -11.61 17.56 -24.72
CA ARG A 295 -12.32 16.48 -25.41
C ARG A 295 -13.80 16.79 -25.64
N GLY A 296 -14.34 17.88 -25.09
CA GLY A 296 -15.74 18.31 -25.24
C GLY A 296 -16.73 17.38 -24.53
N ILE A 297 -16.33 16.73 -23.46
CA ILE A 297 -17.14 15.74 -22.70
C ILE A 297 -17.41 16.15 -21.26
N ALA A 298 -17.27 17.43 -20.93
CA ALA A 298 -17.39 17.93 -19.56
C ALA A 298 -18.78 17.70 -18.95
N ASP A 299 -19.85 17.75 -19.75
CA ASP A 299 -21.23 17.47 -19.31
C ASP A 299 -21.46 16.00 -18.93
N LYS A 300 -20.56 15.09 -19.29
CA LYS A 300 -20.61 13.67 -18.98
C LYS A 300 -19.68 13.25 -17.85
N PHE A 301 -18.82 14.15 -17.37
CA PHE A 301 -17.87 13.88 -16.29
C PHE A 301 -18.30 14.50 -14.96
N HIS A 302 -18.00 13.76 -13.87
CA HIS A 302 -18.17 14.23 -12.50
C HIS A 302 -16.91 14.00 -11.69
N PHE A 303 -16.48 15.00 -10.91
CA PHE A 303 -15.30 14.98 -10.04
C PHE A 303 -15.74 15.20 -8.59
N PRO A 304 -16.14 14.14 -7.85
CA PRO A 304 -16.65 14.29 -6.49
C PRO A 304 -15.57 14.61 -5.45
N GLY A 305 -14.29 14.55 -5.83
CA GLY A 305 -13.19 14.72 -4.91
C GLY A 305 -12.81 13.44 -4.17
N PHE A 306 -12.09 13.59 -3.05
CA PHE A 306 -11.59 12.46 -2.26
C PHE A 306 -12.72 11.83 -1.42
N MET A 307 -12.80 10.49 -1.45
CA MET A 307 -13.80 9.70 -0.74
C MET A 307 -13.15 8.77 0.29
N ARG A 308 -13.88 8.43 1.36
CA ARG A 308 -13.39 7.54 2.44
C ARG A 308 -14.49 6.58 2.91
N GLY A 309 -14.03 5.40 3.38
CA GLY A 309 -14.88 4.41 4.05
C GLY A 309 -16.15 4.10 3.25
N LYS A 310 -17.31 4.22 3.88
CA LYS A 310 -18.61 3.90 3.27
C LYS A 310 -18.89 4.63 1.95
N GLN A 311 -18.39 5.86 1.79
CA GLN A 311 -18.57 6.62 0.54
C GLN A 311 -17.94 5.92 -0.67
N VAL A 312 -16.80 5.24 -0.46
CA VAL A 312 -16.14 4.45 -1.51
C VAL A 312 -17.03 3.29 -1.93
N GLN A 313 -17.54 2.53 -0.96
CA GLN A 313 -18.41 1.38 -1.21
C GLN A 313 -19.72 1.80 -1.89
N GLU A 314 -20.35 2.89 -1.45
CA GLU A 314 -21.55 3.46 -2.06
C GLU A 314 -21.30 3.90 -3.51
N MET A 315 -20.18 4.57 -3.80
CA MET A 315 -19.81 4.98 -5.15
C MET A 315 -19.61 3.76 -6.06
N LEU A 316 -18.89 2.75 -5.58
CA LEU A 316 -18.66 1.53 -6.34
C LEU A 316 -19.95 0.73 -6.57
N ALA A 317 -20.83 0.63 -5.57
CA ALA A 317 -22.13 -0.03 -5.70
C ALA A 317 -23.05 0.69 -6.70
N MET A 318 -22.95 2.01 -6.77
CA MET A 318 -23.67 2.78 -7.79
C MET A 318 -23.08 2.59 -9.20
N SER A 319 -21.85 2.14 -9.35
CA SER A 319 -21.17 2.07 -10.64
C SER A 319 -21.60 0.86 -11.46
N ASP A 320 -21.64 1.02 -12.78
CA ASP A 320 -21.85 -0.08 -13.74
C ASP A 320 -20.52 -0.72 -14.17
N VAL A 321 -19.44 0.08 -14.14
CA VAL A 321 -18.08 -0.36 -14.45
C VAL A 321 -17.12 0.40 -13.56
N TYR A 322 -16.20 -0.32 -12.94
CA TYR A 322 -15.00 0.24 -12.31
C TYR A 322 -13.81 0.08 -13.26
N ILE A 323 -12.95 1.10 -13.32
CA ILE A 323 -11.77 1.05 -14.18
C ILE A 323 -10.51 1.50 -13.43
N MET A 324 -9.44 0.72 -13.55
CA MET A 324 -8.13 1.00 -13.00
C MET A 324 -7.06 0.90 -14.09
N PRO A 325 -6.81 1.99 -14.85
CA PRO A 325 -5.85 2.02 -15.95
C PRO A 325 -4.43 2.36 -15.46
N SER A 326 -4.02 1.77 -14.34
CA SER A 326 -2.76 2.11 -13.70
C SER A 326 -1.56 1.73 -14.56
N VAL A 327 -0.58 2.63 -14.64
CA VAL A 327 0.69 2.42 -15.35
C VAL A 327 1.57 1.42 -14.59
N SER A 328 1.53 1.48 -13.26
CA SER A 328 2.17 0.52 -12.37
C SER A 328 1.35 0.45 -11.07
N GLU A 329 0.78 -0.69 -10.80
CA GLU A 329 0.00 -0.94 -9.59
C GLU A 329 0.58 -2.14 -8.85
N PRO A 330 1.27 -1.97 -7.74
CA PRO A 330 1.87 -3.08 -7.00
C PRO A 330 0.91 -4.20 -6.67
N PHE A 331 -0.32 -3.86 -6.28
CA PHE A 331 -1.41 -4.82 -6.13
C PHE A 331 -2.74 -4.28 -6.67
N GLY A 332 -3.37 -3.31 -6.01
CA GLY A 332 -4.69 -2.76 -6.33
C GLY A 332 -5.81 -3.46 -5.57
N ILE A 333 -6.16 -2.93 -4.39
CA ILE A 333 -7.28 -3.44 -3.57
C ILE A 333 -8.62 -2.96 -4.15
N SER A 334 -8.68 -1.76 -4.71
CA SER A 334 -9.93 -1.14 -5.19
C SER A 334 -10.72 -1.98 -6.22
N PRO A 335 -10.10 -2.74 -7.16
CA PRO A 335 -10.87 -3.65 -8.01
C PRO A 335 -11.58 -4.76 -7.22
N LEU A 336 -10.96 -5.26 -6.15
CA LEU A 336 -11.58 -6.26 -5.29
C LEU A 336 -12.77 -5.66 -4.54
N GLU A 337 -12.62 -4.44 -4.01
CA GLU A 337 -13.71 -3.69 -3.36
C GLU A 337 -14.87 -3.43 -4.32
N ALA A 338 -14.57 -3.09 -5.59
CA ALA A 338 -15.58 -2.91 -6.63
C ALA A 338 -16.34 -4.21 -6.92
N MET A 339 -15.61 -5.30 -7.09
CA MET A 339 -16.21 -6.60 -7.36
C MET A 339 -17.02 -7.14 -6.18
N GLN A 340 -16.67 -6.81 -4.94
CA GLN A 340 -17.46 -7.18 -3.75
C GLN A 340 -18.87 -6.59 -3.77
N VAL A 341 -19.03 -5.36 -4.23
CA VAL A 341 -20.35 -4.71 -4.37
C VAL A 341 -21.00 -5.02 -5.74
N GLY A 342 -20.45 -5.98 -6.48
CA GLY A 342 -20.97 -6.43 -7.78
C GLY A 342 -20.67 -5.48 -8.94
N CYS A 343 -19.70 -4.59 -8.83
CA CYS A 343 -19.29 -3.71 -9.93
C CYS A 343 -18.24 -4.41 -10.81
N PRO A 344 -18.55 -4.73 -12.09
CA PRO A 344 -17.58 -5.26 -13.03
C PRO A 344 -16.35 -4.37 -13.15
N SER A 345 -15.17 -4.98 -13.15
CA SER A 345 -13.90 -4.25 -13.14
C SER A 345 -13.10 -4.44 -14.42
N ILE A 346 -12.52 -3.35 -14.93
CA ILE A 346 -11.52 -3.32 -15.99
C ILE A 346 -10.22 -2.85 -15.33
N ILE A 347 -9.16 -3.65 -15.46
CA ILE A 347 -7.88 -3.39 -14.80
C ILE A 347 -6.72 -3.45 -15.80
N SER A 348 -5.63 -2.75 -15.50
CA SER A 348 -4.45 -2.88 -16.33
C SER A 348 -3.73 -4.20 -16.07
N HIS A 349 -3.10 -4.76 -17.11
CA HIS A 349 -2.17 -5.89 -16.98
C HIS A 349 -1.00 -5.55 -16.05
N GLN A 350 -0.64 -4.27 -15.93
CA GLN A 350 0.44 -3.75 -15.10
C GLN A 350 0.00 -3.55 -13.63
N SER A 351 -0.82 -4.47 -13.13
CA SER A 351 -1.29 -4.48 -11.74
C SER A 351 -1.16 -5.86 -11.10
N GLY A 352 -0.79 -5.90 -9.83
CA GLY A 352 -0.61 -7.16 -9.10
C GLY A 352 -1.92 -7.93 -8.92
N CYS A 353 -3.07 -7.26 -8.79
CA CYS A 353 -4.36 -7.94 -8.71
C CYS A 353 -4.74 -8.66 -10.02
N ALA A 354 -4.15 -8.28 -11.17
CA ALA A 354 -4.35 -8.98 -12.43
C ALA A 354 -3.83 -10.43 -12.40
N GLU A 355 -2.92 -10.74 -11.46
CA GLU A 355 -2.38 -12.10 -11.28
C GLU A 355 -3.43 -13.07 -10.72
N ILE A 356 -4.36 -12.56 -9.92
CA ILE A 356 -5.31 -13.39 -9.16
C ILE A 356 -6.76 -13.25 -9.62
N LEU A 357 -7.16 -12.11 -10.20
CA LEU A 357 -8.53 -11.90 -10.66
C LEU A 357 -8.75 -12.52 -12.04
N GLN A 358 -9.66 -13.49 -12.14
CA GLN A 358 -10.04 -14.14 -13.40
C GLN A 358 -11.25 -13.47 -14.06
N HIS A 359 -12.13 -12.86 -13.27
CA HIS A 359 -13.39 -12.27 -13.75
C HIS A 359 -13.35 -10.73 -13.82
N ALA A 360 -12.15 -10.14 -13.86
CA ALA A 360 -11.93 -8.77 -14.29
C ALA A 360 -11.43 -8.77 -15.76
N ILE A 361 -11.86 -7.77 -16.55
CA ILE A 361 -11.30 -7.59 -17.90
C ILE A 361 -9.94 -6.92 -17.74
N LYS A 362 -8.94 -7.45 -18.46
CA LYS A 362 -7.57 -6.96 -18.41
C LYS A 362 -7.19 -6.34 -19.73
N THR A 363 -6.65 -5.11 -19.67
CA THR A 363 -6.14 -4.38 -20.85
C THR A 363 -4.77 -3.80 -20.53
N ASP A 364 -3.96 -3.52 -21.53
CA ASP A 364 -2.80 -2.68 -21.30
C ASP A 364 -3.24 -1.24 -21.06
N TYR A 365 -2.58 -0.53 -20.12
CA TYR A 365 -2.99 0.83 -19.75
C TYR A 365 -2.94 1.83 -20.92
N TRP A 366 -2.07 1.59 -21.92
CA TRP A 366 -1.92 2.42 -23.12
C TRP A 366 -2.90 2.05 -24.24
N ASP A 367 -3.57 0.90 -24.15
CA ASP A 367 -4.53 0.47 -25.18
C ASP A 367 -5.92 1.08 -24.91
N ILE A 368 -6.05 2.34 -25.34
CA ILE A 368 -7.27 3.12 -25.18
C ILE A 368 -8.46 2.47 -25.89
N ASP A 369 -8.22 1.86 -27.05
CA ASP A 369 -9.29 1.25 -27.86
C ASP A 369 -9.82 -0.02 -27.19
N ALA A 370 -8.94 -0.92 -26.72
CA ALA A 370 -9.34 -2.10 -25.96
C ALA A 370 -10.09 -1.73 -24.67
N MET A 371 -9.64 -0.69 -23.96
CA MET A 371 -10.28 -0.17 -22.75
C MET A 371 -11.68 0.39 -23.06
N ALA A 372 -11.82 1.18 -24.12
CA ALA A 372 -13.10 1.74 -24.56
C ALA A 372 -14.07 0.65 -25.03
N ASP A 373 -13.59 -0.35 -25.75
CA ASP A 373 -14.40 -1.48 -26.21
C ASP A 373 -14.87 -2.34 -25.03
N ALA A 374 -14.03 -2.57 -24.03
CA ALA A 374 -14.40 -3.25 -22.78
C ALA A 374 -15.49 -2.50 -22.02
N ILE A 375 -15.36 -1.18 -21.84
CA ILE A 375 -16.39 -0.33 -21.23
C ILE A 375 -17.69 -0.46 -22.03
N TYR A 376 -17.62 -0.25 -23.36
CA TYR A 376 -18.78 -0.32 -24.24
C TYR A 376 -19.49 -1.67 -24.15
N ALA A 377 -18.73 -2.77 -24.15
CA ALA A 377 -19.27 -4.11 -24.07
C ALA A 377 -20.05 -4.35 -22.76
N ILE A 378 -19.50 -3.94 -21.62
CA ILE A 378 -20.18 -4.10 -20.31
C ILE A 378 -21.46 -3.27 -20.25
N VAL A 379 -21.43 -2.01 -20.71
CA VAL A 379 -22.61 -1.13 -20.61
C VAL A 379 -23.70 -1.46 -21.62
N LYS A 380 -23.33 -2.07 -22.77
CA LYS A 380 -24.23 -2.36 -23.87
C LYS A 380 -24.87 -3.76 -23.79
N TYR A 381 -24.14 -4.74 -23.30
CA TYR A 381 -24.56 -6.15 -23.30
C TYR A 381 -24.91 -6.63 -21.89
N PRO A 382 -26.23 -6.71 -21.51
CA PRO A 382 -26.66 -7.11 -20.18
C PRO A 382 -26.15 -8.48 -19.73
N ALA A 383 -25.98 -9.42 -20.66
CA ALA A 383 -25.46 -10.75 -20.36
C ALA A 383 -24.00 -10.69 -19.89
N MET A 384 -23.19 -9.83 -20.51
CA MET A 384 -21.79 -9.65 -20.11
C MET A 384 -21.69 -8.99 -18.74
N TYR A 385 -22.48 -7.92 -18.53
CA TYR A 385 -22.58 -7.30 -17.20
C TYR A 385 -22.95 -8.31 -16.13
N LYS A 386 -24.03 -9.09 -16.35
CA LYS A 386 -24.51 -10.08 -15.39
C LYS A 386 -23.45 -11.15 -15.07
N SER A 387 -22.78 -11.66 -16.08
CA SER A 387 -21.72 -12.68 -15.90
C SER A 387 -20.56 -12.14 -15.05
N LEU A 388 -20.05 -10.94 -15.37
CA LEU A 388 -18.95 -10.31 -14.61
C LEU A 388 -19.36 -9.93 -13.19
N HIS A 389 -20.61 -9.49 -13.00
CA HIS A 389 -21.18 -9.19 -11.71
C HIS A 389 -21.23 -10.43 -10.81
N GLU A 390 -21.86 -11.52 -11.28
CA GLU A 390 -22.07 -12.73 -10.48
C GLU A 390 -20.75 -13.48 -10.20
N LEU A 391 -19.95 -13.69 -11.25
CA LEU A 391 -18.70 -14.43 -11.13
C LEU A 391 -17.62 -13.63 -10.39
N GLY A 392 -17.58 -12.31 -10.60
CA GLY A 392 -16.65 -11.44 -9.90
C GLY A 392 -16.92 -11.38 -8.40
N MET A 393 -18.18 -11.24 -7.97
CA MET A 393 -18.55 -11.31 -6.55
C MET A 393 -18.19 -12.66 -5.93
N ALA A 394 -18.47 -13.75 -6.62
CA ALA A 394 -18.14 -15.09 -6.13
C ALA A 394 -16.62 -15.28 -5.98
N GLU A 395 -15.83 -14.75 -6.93
CA GLU A 395 -14.38 -14.83 -6.89
C GLU A 395 -13.77 -14.08 -5.71
N VAL A 396 -14.10 -12.77 -5.55
CA VAL A 396 -13.45 -11.94 -4.52
C VAL A 396 -13.84 -12.34 -3.10
N ASN A 397 -15.01 -12.92 -2.89
CA ASN A 397 -15.41 -13.46 -1.58
C ASN A 397 -14.54 -14.64 -1.11
N ASN A 398 -13.76 -15.25 -2.01
CA ASN A 398 -12.80 -16.30 -1.68
C ASN A 398 -11.37 -15.77 -1.49
N ILE A 399 -11.10 -14.49 -1.72
CA ILE A 399 -9.79 -13.85 -1.52
C ILE A 399 -9.77 -13.23 -0.12
N LYS A 400 -9.19 -13.96 0.85
CA LYS A 400 -9.29 -13.61 2.28
C LYS A 400 -7.95 -13.22 2.88
N TRP A 401 -7.96 -12.25 3.77
CA TRP A 401 -6.79 -11.87 4.55
C TRP A 401 -6.27 -12.99 5.46
N ALA A 402 -7.14 -13.90 5.91
CA ALA A 402 -6.73 -15.09 6.66
C ALA A 402 -5.73 -15.96 5.90
N ASP A 403 -5.92 -16.12 4.58
CA ASP A 403 -5.00 -16.89 3.74
C ASP A 403 -3.66 -16.18 3.56
N ALA A 404 -3.66 -14.86 3.42
CA ALA A 404 -2.46 -14.04 3.41
C ALA A 404 -1.73 -14.14 4.76
N GLY A 405 -2.45 -14.05 5.87
CA GLY A 405 -1.94 -14.21 7.23
C GLY A 405 -1.28 -15.58 7.45
N LEU A 406 -1.87 -16.66 6.96
CA LEU A 406 -1.28 -18.00 7.01
C LEU A 406 0.02 -18.11 6.23
N LYS A 407 0.12 -17.45 5.08
CA LYS A 407 1.39 -17.39 4.31
C LYS A 407 2.47 -16.64 5.08
N VAL A 408 2.13 -15.50 5.67
CA VAL A 408 3.06 -14.74 6.53
C VAL A 408 3.54 -15.59 7.69
N ARG A 409 2.63 -16.31 8.36
CA ARG A 409 3.00 -17.20 9.47
C ARG A 409 4.01 -18.27 9.04
N ARG A 410 3.79 -18.92 7.91
CA ARG A 410 4.73 -19.93 7.38
C ARG A 410 6.09 -19.33 7.07
N ILE A 411 6.13 -18.09 6.56
CA ILE A 411 7.38 -17.36 6.34
C ILE A 411 8.07 -17.08 7.68
N TYR A 412 7.37 -16.64 8.70
CA TYR A 412 7.91 -16.42 10.04
C TYR A 412 8.50 -17.70 10.62
N ASP A 413 7.76 -18.82 10.56
CA ASP A 413 8.24 -20.11 11.03
C ASP A 413 9.51 -20.54 10.27
N GLY A 414 9.56 -20.34 8.95
CA GLY A 414 10.72 -20.66 8.13
C GLY A 414 11.94 -19.81 8.46
N VAL A 415 11.75 -18.51 8.67
CA VAL A 415 12.84 -17.57 9.02
C VAL A 415 13.39 -17.86 10.41
N ILE A 416 12.52 -18.04 11.40
CA ILE A 416 12.94 -18.33 12.79
C ILE A 416 13.66 -19.68 12.87
N ASN A 417 13.22 -20.68 12.12
CA ASN A 417 13.82 -22.03 12.13
C ASN A 417 14.94 -22.21 11.10
N HIS A 418 15.33 -21.15 10.37
CA HIS A 418 16.37 -21.19 9.32
C HIS A 418 16.10 -22.23 8.22
N THR A 419 14.84 -22.36 7.78
CA THR A 419 14.40 -23.33 6.77
C THR A 419 13.98 -22.67 5.44
N LEU A 420 14.06 -21.35 5.35
CA LEU A 420 13.88 -20.54 4.13
C LEU A 420 15.21 -20.09 3.57
#